data_6309eb004f215c3b3c4de248b753d7df
#
_entry.id   6309eb004f215c3b3c4de248b753d7df
#
_cell.length_a   1.000
_cell.length_b   1.000
_cell.length_c   1.000
_cell.angle_alpha   90.00
_cell.angle_beta   90.00
_cell.angle_gamma   90.00
#
_symmetry.space_group_name_H-M   'P 1'
#
loop_
_entity.id
_entity.type
_entity.pdbx_description
1 polymer ?
#
loop_
_entity_poly.entity_id
_entity_poly.type
_entity_poly.pdbx_seq_one_letter_code
_entity_poly.pdbx_strand_id
1 'polypeptide(L)'
;QEDCYDPKSREYVHNGTFPTQEDISSEMNYLLAVFKRYKVSVYRPENIPGLNQVFSRDIGFVIDDTFVIPNIIAERAQEVQAIRHIHELIAPEKILITLSQCRIEGGDVMLNNEYVFVGYSEESDFNNYQVARTDANALDFLGHHFPEKKVMGFELQKSDTNAYENALHLDCCFQPIGKDSAILYEGGFKNQSDVDFLVDFYKKENIIFITQEEMYQMCANVFSLSPKVIISEQGFTRLNAELRKRGFTVEEVPYAEIAKMEGLLRCSTLPLRRK
;
A
#
# COMPACT_ATOMS: atom_id res chain seq x y z
N GLN A 1 -10.60 -19.90 -1.47
CA GLN A 1 -9.22 -20.46 -1.49
C GLN A 1 -8.60 -20.54 -2.89
N GLU A 2 -9.40 -20.53 -3.96
CA GLU A 2 -8.90 -20.48 -5.34
C GLU A 2 -8.53 -19.06 -5.82
N ASP A 3 -8.78 -18.04 -5.00
CA ASP A 3 -8.69 -16.62 -5.34
C ASP A 3 -7.50 -15.90 -4.68
N CYS A 4 -6.36 -16.59 -4.55
CA CYS A 4 -5.13 -15.94 -4.09
C CYS A 4 -4.31 -15.46 -5.28
N TYR A 5 -4.22 -14.14 -5.46
CA TYR A 5 -3.58 -13.49 -6.61
C TYR A 5 -2.12 -13.09 -6.36
N ASP A 6 -1.52 -13.61 -5.29
CA ASP A 6 -0.14 -13.36 -4.89
C ASP A 6 0.54 -14.64 -4.36
N PRO A 7 1.88 -14.74 -4.45
CA PRO A 7 2.62 -15.94 -4.06
C PRO A 7 2.59 -16.20 -2.57
N LYS A 8 2.56 -15.17 -1.73
CA LYS A 8 2.57 -15.31 -0.26
C LYS A 8 1.26 -15.88 0.25
N SER A 9 0.12 -15.35 -0.19
CA SER A 9 -1.20 -15.91 0.16
C SER A 9 -1.32 -17.36 -0.26
N ARG A 10 -0.83 -17.72 -1.46
CA ARG A 10 -0.84 -19.11 -1.94
C ARG A 10 -0.02 -20.03 -1.06
N GLU A 11 1.15 -19.58 -0.58
CA GLU A 11 2.01 -20.32 0.33
C GLU A 11 1.27 -20.66 1.65
N TYR A 12 0.64 -19.66 2.29
CA TYR A 12 -0.09 -19.87 3.55
C TYR A 12 -1.35 -20.72 3.37
N VAL A 13 -2.04 -20.61 2.24
CA VAL A 13 -3.16 -21.52 1.90
C VAL A 13 -2.66 -22.95 1.74
N HIS A 14 -1.57 -23.16 1.01
CA HIS A 14 -0.98 -24.49 0.80
C HIS A 14 -0.54 -25.14 2.12
N ASN A 15 0.03 -24.36 3.03
CA ASN A 15 0.50 -24.81 4.33
C ASN A 15 -0.62 -24.95 5.37
N GLY A 16 -1.87 -24.60 5.03
CA GLY A 16 -3.03 -24.68 5.94
C GLY A 16 -2.97 -23.67 7.10
N THR A 17 -2.22 -22.57 6.95
CA THR A 17 -2.01 -21.54 7.97
C THR A 17 -2.47 -20.15 7.52
N PHE A 18 -3.31 -20.10 6.48
CA PHE A 18 -3.97 -18.87 6.04
C PHE A 18 -4.91 -18.35 7.14
N PRO A 19 -4.97 -17.03 7.39
CA PRO A 19 -5.74 -16.47 8.50
C PRO A 19 -7.24 -16.77 8.39
N THR A 20 -7.85 -17.01 9.54
CA THR A 20 -9.31 -17.15 9.65
C THR A 20 -9.99 -15.77 9.67
N GLN A 21 -11.31 -15.74 9.43
CA GLN A 21 -12.10 -14.52 9.57
C GLN A 21 -12.04 -13.95 11.00
N GLU A 22 -11.89 -14.80 12.01
CA GLU A 22 -11.75 -14.37 13.41
C GLU A 22 -10.39 -13.70 13.65
N ASP A 23 -9.30 -14.27 13.13
CA ASP A 23 -7.96 -13.67 13.20
C ASP A 23 -7.95 -12.28 12.58
N ILE A 24 -8.46 -12.16 11.33
CA ILE A 24 -8.54 -10.89 10.59
C ILE A 24 -9.36 -9.86 11.37
N SER A 25 -10.55 -10.26 11.87
CA SER A 25 -11.43 -9.36 12.60
C SER A 25 -10.82 -8.89 13.92
N SER A 26 -10.12 -9.79 14.62
CA SER A 26 -9.40 -9.47 15.86
C SER A 26 -8.31 -8.43 15.62
N GLU A 27 -7.43 -8.65 14.62
CA GLU A 27 -6.33 -7.72 14.31
C GLU A 27 -6.84 -6.37 13.83
N MET A 28 -7.87 -6.34 12.99
CA MET A 28 -8.52 -5.08 12.59
C MET A 28 -9.11 -4.30 13.78
N ASN A 29 -9.64 -4.97 14.79
CA ASN A 29 -10.16 -4.30 15.97
C ASN A 29 -9.07 -3.60 16.78
N TYR A 30 -7.84 -4.12 16.82
CA TYR A 30 -6.70 -3.40 17.43
C TYR A 30 -6.37 -2.12 16.67
N LEU A 31 -6.34 -2.17 15.33
CA LEU A 31 -6.14 -0.97 14.50
C LEU A 31 -7.24 0.07 14.75
N LEU A 32 -8.51 -0.36 14.80
CA LEU A 32 -9.65 0.53 15.09
C LEU A 32 -9.54 1.15 16.49
N ALA A 33 -9.03 0.44 17.49
CA ALA A 33 -8.80 0.97 18.82
C ALA A 33 -7.76 2.10 18.81
N VAL A 34 -6.70 1.99 18.01
CA VAL A 34 -5.74 3.08 17.79
C VAL A 34 -6.44 4.27 17.15
N PHE A 35 -7.16 4.09 16.05
CA PHE A 35 -7.89 5.18 15.39
C PHE A 35 -8.84 5.91 16.34
N LYS A 36 -9.56 5.17 17.18
CA LYS A 36 -10.45 5.75 18.20
C LYS A 36 -9.70 6.63 19.20
N ARG A 37 -8.51 6.19 19.69
CA ARG A 37 -7.66 7.00 20.61
C ARG A 37 -7.24 8.33 19.97
N TYR A 38 -6.93 8.30 18.68
CA TYR A 38 -6.53 9.50 17.92
C TYR A 38 -7.69 10.26 17.29
N LYS A 39 -8.93 9.90 17.62
CA LYS A 39 -10.18 10.55 17.13
C LYS A 39 -10.27 10.58 15.60
N VAL A 40 -9.80 9.53 14.94
CA VAL A 40 -9.95 9.35 13.50
C VAL A 40 -11.37 8.86 13.21
N SER A 41 -12.07 9.53 12.29
CA SER A 41 -13.34 9.04 11.76
C SER A 41 -13.07 7.88 10.80
N VAL A 42 -13.71 6.74 11.03
CA VAL A 42 -13.54 5.55 10.21
C VAL A 42 -14.85 5.23 9.50
N TYR A 43 -14.77 5.07 8.19
CA TYR A 43 -15.82 4.51 7.34
C TYR A 43 -15.43 3.08 7.00
N ARG A 44 -16.40 2.20 6.89
CA ARG A 44 -16.14 0.80 6.53
C ARG A 44 -16.77 0.49 5.18
N PRO A 45 -16.09 -0.29 4.31
CA PRO A 45 -16.72 -0.82 3.11
C PRO A 45 -17.97 -1.64 3.46
N GLU A 46 -18.93 -1.66 2.57
CA GLU A 46 -20.04 -2.62 2.63
C GLU A 46 -19.51 -4.02 2.40
N ASN A 47 -20.03 -4.98 3.16
CA ASN A 47 -19.60 -6.37 3.01
C ASN A 47 -20.25 -7.00 1.77
N ILE A 48 -19.45 -7.40 0.81
CA ILE A 48 -19.87 -8.16 -0.37
C ILE A 48 -19.51 -9.63 -0.14
N PRO A 49 -20.48 -10.53 -0.01
CA PRO A 49 -20.20 -11.95 0.24
C PRO A 49 -19.28 -12.55 -0.84
N GLY A 50 -18.30 -13.32 -0.41
CA GLY A 50 -17.36 -14.01 -1.30
C GLY A 50 -16.17 -13.18 -1.76
N LEU A 51 -16.06 -11.89 -1.38
CA LEU A 51 -14.90 -11.07 -1.69
C LEU A 51 -13.97 -10.90 -0.50
N ASN A 52 -12.67 -10.87 -0.79
CA ASN A 52 -11.65 -10.45 0.17
C ASN A 52 -11.55 -8.92 0.15
N GLN A 53 -12.03 -8.25 1.21
CA GLN A 53 -12.12 -6.80 1.30
C GLN A 53 -11.21 -6.23 2.40
N VAL A 54 -10.14 -6.94 2.74
CA VAL A 54 -9.21 -6.53 3.82
C VAL A 54 -8.41 -5.30 3.41
N PHE A 55 -8.04 -5.19 2.13
CA PHE A 55 -7.12 -4.18 1.62
C PHE A 55 -7.83 -3.07 0.85
N SER A 56 -8.33 -2.08 1.59
CA SER A 56 -9.04 -0.95 1.02
C SER A 56 -8.14 0.09 0.32
N ARG A 57 -6.82 -0.01 0.48
CA ARG A 57 -5.87 0.89 -0.17
C ARG A 57 -5.96 0.84 -1.68
N ASP A 58 -6.16 -0.35 -2.25
CA ASP A 58 -6.07 -0.56 -3.69
C ASP A 58 -7.29 -0.06 -4.44
N ILE A 59 -8.44 0.03 -3.75
CA ILE A 59 -9.74 0.38 -4.35
C ILE A 59 -10.01 1.89 -4.42
N GLY A 60 -9.06 2.73 -4.06
CA GLY A 60 -9.15 4.18 -4.14
C GLY A 60 -7.96 4.88 -3.53
N PHE A 61 -7.70 6.11 -3.95
CA PHE A 61 -6.71 6.98 -3.33
C PHE A 61 -7.09 8.45 -3.52
N VAL A 62 -6.47 9.31 -2.74
CA VAL A 62 -6.71 10.76 -2.79
C VAL A 62 -5.40 11.47 -3.10
N ILE A 63 -5.43 12.36 -4.10
CA ILE A 63 -4.35 13.32 -4.39
C ILE A 63 -4.92 14.71 -4.15
N ASP A 64 -4.33 15.45 -3.23
CA ASP A 64 -4.81 16.75 -2.75
C ASP A 64 -6.26 16.67 -2.28
N ASP A 65 -7.24 17.15 -3.03
CA ASP A 65 -8.66 17.10 -2.72
C ASP A 65 -9.48 16.24 -3.72
N THR A 66 -8.81 15.54 -4.60
CA THR A 66 -9.42 14.68 -5.62
C THR A 66 -9.33 13.21 -5.22
N PHE A 67 -10.49 12.55 -5.14
CA PHE A 67 -10.58 11.11 -4.98
C PHE A 67 -10.47 10.42 -6.33
N VAL A 68 -9.53 9.50 -6.48
CA VAL A 68 -9.35 8.71 -7.69
C VAL A 68 -9.99 7.34 -7.51
N ILE A 69 -10.94 6.99 -8.38
CA ILE A 69 -11.50 5.65 -8.51
C ILE A 69 -10.61 4.90 -9.51
N PRO A 70 -9.85 3.91 -9.05
CA PRO A 70 -8.86 3.23 -9.87
C PRO A 70 -9.48 2.17 -10.78
N ASN A 71 -8.77 1.83 -11.85
CA ASN A 71 -9.00 0.64 -12.66
C ASN A 71 -8.05 -0.45 -12.17
N ILE A 72 -8.51 -1.25 -11.23
CA ILE A 72 -7.76 -2.34 -10.60
C ILE A 72 -7.90 -3.64 -11.39
N ILE A 73 -7.22 -4.70 -10.98
CA ILE A 73 -7.35 -6.02 -11.63
C ILE A 73 -8.82 -6.49 -11.63
N ALA A 74 -9.19 -7.20 -12.68
CA ALA A 74 -10.58 -7.61 -12.92
C ALA A 74 -11.17 -8.46 -11.78
N GLU A 75 -10.34 -9.32 -11.20
CA GLU A 75 -10.70 -10.24 -10.12
C GLU A 75 -11.12 -9.51 -8.84
N ARG A 76 -10.61 -8.29 -8.62
CA ARG A 76 -10.92 -7.44 -7.47
C ARG A 76 -11.86 -6.27 -7.78
N ALA A 77 -12.23 -6.08 -9.05
CA ALA A 77 -12.98 -4.90 -9.50
C ALA A 77 -14.30 -4.66 -8.73
N GLN A 78 -14.95 -5.74 -8.26
CA GLN A 78 -16.17 -5.63 -7.45
C GLN A 78 -15.94 -4.98 -6.08
N GLU A 79 -14.72 -5.03 -5.54
CA GLU A 79 -14.41 -4.42 -4.24
C GLU A 79 -14.61 -2.89 -4.26
N VAL A 80 -14.43 -2.24 -5.41
CA VAL A 80 -14.66 -0.79 -5.59
C VAL A 80 -16.12 -0.41 -5.29
N GLN A 81 -17.07 -1.31 -5.54
CA GLN A 81 -18.48 -1.07 -5.26
C GLN A 81 -18.79 -1.00 -3.76
N ALA A 82 -17.97 -1.65 -2.93
CA ALA A 82 -18.16 -1.67 -1.49
C ALA A 82 -17.97 -0.29 -0.81
N ILE A 83 -17.38 0.66 -1.50
CA ILE A 83 -17.19 2.04 -1.00
C ILE A 83 -18.05 3.07 -1.77
N ARG A 84 -19.05 2.63 -2.53
CA ARG A 84 -19.91 3.54 -3.30
C ARG A 84 -20.61 4.57 -2.41
N HIS A 85 -21.10 4.18 -1.24
CA HIS A 85 -21.70 5.07 -0.27
C HIS A 85 -20.73 6.18 0.23
N ILE A 86 -19.42 5.95 0.14
CA ILE A 86 -18.40 6.96 0.44
C ILE A 86 -18.25 7.92 -0.74
N HIS A 87 -18.28 7.41 -1.97
CA HIS A 87 -18.24 8.25 -3.18
C HIS A 87 -19.40 9.23 -3.20
N GLU A 88 -20.59 8.84 -2.71
CA GLU A 88 -21.76 9.70 -2.63
C GLU A 88 -21.63 10.88 -1.65
N LEU A 89 -20.65 10.82 -0.75
CA LEU A 89 -20.30 11.91 0.19
C LEU A 89 -19.29 12.92 -0.40
N ILE A 90 -18.73 12.62 -1.57
CA ILE A 90 -17.71 13.42 -2.24
C ILE A 90 -18.38 14.20 -3.38
N ALA A 91 -18.07 15.49 -3.49
CA ALA A 91 -18.57 16.30 -4.59
C ALA A 91 -18.14 15.71 -5.95
N PRO A 92 -19.04 15.55 -6.93
CA PRO A 92 -18.73 14.85 -8.18
C PRO A 92 -17.51 15.41 -8.92
N GLU A 93 -17.29 16.72 -8.87
CA GLU A 93 -16.13 17.39 -9.47
C GLU A 93 -14.80 17.07 -8.80
N LYS A 94 -14.83 16.40 -7.65
CA LYS A 94 -13.65 15.92 -6.91
C LYS A 94 -13.44 14.41 -7.04
N ILE A 95 -14.18 13.78 -7.94
CA ILE A 95 -14.01 12.36 -8.27
C ILE A 95 -13.41 12.25 -9.67
N LEU A 96 -12.27 11.61 -9.76
CA LEU A 96 -11.59 11.26 -11.00
C LEU A 96 -11.67 9.76 -11.22
N ILE A 97 -12.19 9.34 -12.37
CA ILE A 97 -12.29 7.92 -12.73
C ILE A 97 -11.15 7.58 -13.69
N THR A 98 -10.38 6.57 -13.38
CA THR A 98 -9.30 6.10 -14.24
C THR A 98 -9.83 5.47 -15.52
N LEU A 99 -9.16 5.73 -16.64
CA LEU A 99 -9.53 5.18 -17.94
C LEU A 99 -9.30 3.66 -17.98
N SER A 100 -10.08 2.95 -18.79
CA SER A 100 -9.99 1.48 -18.90
C SER A 100 -8.63 0.96 -19.40
N GLN A 101 -7.91 1.77 -20.18
CA GLN A 101 -6.56 1.45 -20.66
C GLN A 101 -5.43 1.80 -19.68
N CYS A 102 -5.74 2.36 -18.51
CA CYS A 102 -4.78 2.71 -17.48
C CYS A 102 -5.10 1.86 -16.24
N ARG A 103 -4.26 0.89 -15.94
CA ARG A 103 -4.35 0.12 -14.70
C ARG A 103 -3.57 0.83 -13.61
N ILE A 104 -4.21 0.99 -12.45
CA ILE A 104 -3.58 1.60 -11.30
C ILE A 104 -4.22 1.08 -10.02
N GLU A 105 -3.42 0.75 -9.02
CA GLU A 105 -3.88 0.38 -7.67
C GLU A 105 -3.29 1.33 -6.62
N GLY A 106 -4.06 1.69 -5.61
CA GLY A 106 -3.64 2.71 -4.63
C GLY A 106 -2.45 2.31 -3.77
N GLY A 107 -2.11 1.02 -3.70
CA GLY A 107 -0.88 0.51 -3.07
C GLY A 107 0.39 1.04 -3.74
N ASP A 108 0.32 1.31 -5.03
CA ASP A 108 1.42 1.85 -5.84
C ASP A 108 1.53 3.37 -5.80
N VAL A 109 0.54 4.09 -5.26
CA VAL A 109 0.51 5.57 -5.30
C VAL A 109 0.87 6.15 -3.93
N MET A 110 1.96 6.92 -3.88
CA MET A 110 2.44 7.57 -2.66
C MET A 110 2.68 9.04 -2.82
N LEU A 111 2.11 9.84 -1.94
CA LEU A 111 2.30 11.28 -1.91
C LEU A 111 3.46 11.67 -1.01
N ASN A 112 4.30 12.56 -1.49
CA ASN A 112 5.32 13.23 -0.71
C ASN A 112 5.50 14.68 -1.17
N ASN A 113 4.82 15.60 -0.52
CA ASN A 113 4.77 17.02 -0.89
C ASN A 113 4.33 17.24 -2.35
N GLU A 114 5.20 17.81 -3.18
CA GLU A 114 4.95 18.00 -4.62
C GLU A 114 5.14 16.73 -5.46
N TYR A 115 5.63 15.62 -4.87
CA TYR A 115 5.85 14.38 -5.60
C TYR A 115 4.69 13.41 -5.44
N VAL A 116 4.41 12.69 -6.53
CA VAL A 116 3.62 11.46 -6.54
C VAL A 116 4.55 10.35 -7.00
N PHE A 117 4.92 9.47 -6.09
CA PHE A 117 5.71 8.27 -6.38
C PHE A 117 4.77 7.15 -6.78
N VAL A 118 5.07 6.49 -7.88
CA VAL A 118 4.22 5.45 -8.46
C VAL A 118 5.03 4.20 -8.76
N GLY A 119 4.68 3.09 -8.09
CA GLY A 119 5.17 1.78 -8.48
C GLY A 119 4.47 1.33 -9.76
N TYR A 120 5.21 0.74 -10.71
CA TYR A 120 4.62 0.25 -11.95
C TYR A 120 5.31 -0.99 -12.48
N SER A 121 4.69 -1.60 -13.47
CA SER A 121 5.22 -2.71 -14.27
C SER A 121 5.15 -2.34 -15.74
N GLU A 122 6.13 -2.76 -16.53
CA GLU A 122 6.12 -2.63 -17.99
C GLU A 122 5.09 -3.56 -18.62
N GLU A 123 4.68 -3.28 -19.87
CA GLU A 123 3.67 -4.06 -20.58
C GLU A 123 4.03 -5.54 -20.66
N SER A 124 5.30 -5.88 -20.80
CA SER A 124 5.78 -7.26 -20.81
C SER A 124 5.46 -8.03 -19.54
N ASP A 125 5.44 -7.37 -18.39
CA ASP A 125 5.15 -8.00 -17.11
C ASP A 125 3.68 -8.43 -17.00
N PHE A 126 2.76 -7.68 -17.60
CA PHE A 126 1.33 -8.07 -17.63
C PHE A 126 1.06 -9.33 -18.45
N ASN A 127 1.97 -9.69 -19.33
CA ASN A 127 1.91 -10.96 -20.07
C ASN A 127 2.53 -12.14 -19.32
N ASN A 128 3.41 -11.85 -18.35
CA ASN A 128 4.23 -12.85 -17.68
C ASN A 128 3.86 -13.05 -16.20
N TYR A 129 3.30 -12.03 -15.54
CA TYR A 129 3.05 -12.05 -14.10
C TYR A 129 1.62 -11.64 -13.75
N GLN A 130 0.93 -12.47 -12.99
CA GLN A 130 -0.39 -12.16 -12.42
C GLN A 130 -0.31 -11.06 -11.36
N VAL A 131 0.86 -10.89 -10.74
CA VAL A 131 1.14 -9.88 -9.72
C VAL A 131 1.45 -8.50 -10.29
N ALA A 132 1.46 -8.29 -11.61
CA ALA A 132 1.54 -6.96 -12.22
C ALA A 132 0.21 -6.21 -11.99
N ARG A 133 0.25 -5.01 -11.40
CA ARG A 133 -0.95 -4.29 -10.94
C ARG A 133 -1.14 -2.93 -11.56
N THR A 134 -0.13 -2.09 -11.55
CA THR A 134 -0.15 -0.74 -12.10
C THR A 134 0.71 -0.69 -13.36
N ASP A 135 0.19 -0.18 -14.46
CA ASP A 135 0.92 -0.05 -15.73
C ASP A 135 1.58 1.33 -15.89
N ALA A 136 2.49 1.45 -16.87
CA ALA A 136 3.21 2.70 -17.14
C ALA A 136 2.27 3.85 -17.56
N ASN A 137 1.07 3.57 -18.11
CA ASN A 137 0.10 4.61 -18.47
C ASN A 137 -0.39 5.40 -17.24
N ALA A 138 -0.25 4.82 -16.04
CA ALA A 138 -0.57 5.52 -14.79
C ALA A 138 0.25 6.79 -14.60
N LEU A 139 1.51 6.81 -15.07
CA LEU A 139 2.40 7.96 -14.94
C LEU A 139 1.87 9.14 -15.78
N ASP A 140 1.53 8.89 -17.04
CA ASP A 140 0.98 9.90 -17.94
C ASP A 140 -0.41 10.37 -17.48
N PHE A 141 -1.26 9.43 -17.03
CA PHE A 141 -2.58 9.76 -16.50
C PHE A 141 -2.48 10.69 -15.29
N LEU A 142 -1.65 10.37 -14.32
CA LEU A 142 -1.47 11.20 -13.12
C LEU A 142 -0.80 12.53 -13.46
N GLY A 143 0.23 12.54 -14.31
CA GLY A 143 0.89 13.76 -14.75
C GLY A 143 -0.05 14.73 -15.49
N HIS A 144 -0.98 14.20 -16.30
CA HIS A 144 -1.98 15.01 -16.99
C HIS A 144 -3.01 15.62 -16.03
N HIS A 145 -3.53 14.83 -15.08
CA HIS A 145 -4.59 15.28 -14.18
C HIS A 145 -4.09 16.09 -12.97
N PHE A 146 -2.82 15.93 -12.61
CA PHE A 146 -2.18 16.64 -11.49
C PHE A 146 -0.91 17.39 -11.95
N PRO A 147 -1.03 18.40 -12.82
CA PRO A 147 0.11 19.07 -13.45
C PRO A 147 1.02 19.81 -12.46
N GLU A 148 0.51 20.12 -11.25
CA GLU A 148 1.31 20.72 -10.18
C GLU A 148 2.16 19.70 -9.42
N LYS A 149 1.97 18.40 -9.68
CA LYS A 149 2.74 17.31 -9.07
C LYS A 149 3.86 16.84 -9.99
N LYS A 150 4.94 16.40 -9.37
CA LYS A 150 6.03 15.70 -10.04
C LYS A 150 5.79 14.20 -9.91
N VAL A 151 5.28 13.60 -10.97
CA VAL A 151 5.04 12.16 -11.00
C VAL A 151 6.34 11.42 -11.30
N MET A 152 6.74 10.51 -10.41
CA MET A 152 7.96 9.70 -10.53
C MET A 152 7.60 8.23 -10.51
N GLY A 153 7.92 7.51 -11.59
CA GLY A 153 7.69 6.07 -11.70
C GLY A 153 8.87 5.25 -11.22
N PHE A 154 8.57 4.13 -10.56
CA PHE A 154 9.55 3.13 -10.12
C PHE A 154 9.12 1.76 -10.60
N GLU A 155 9.94 1.11 -11.42
CA GLU A 155 9.65 -0.22 -11.94
C GLU A 155 9.92 -1.27 -10.84
N LEU A 156 8.89 -2.06 -10.50
CA LEU A 156 8.94 -2.99 -9.39
C LEU A 156 9.36 -4.40 -9.80
N GLN A 157 10.11 -5.06 -8.93
CA GLN A 157 10.44 -6.47 -9.08
C GLN A 157 9.19 -7.33 -8.88
N LYS A 158 8.92 -8.25 -9.83
CA LYS A 158 7.74 -9.12 -9.82
C LYS A 158 8.13 -10.60 -9.83
N SER A 159 7.38 -11.40 -9.08
CA SER A 159 7.48 -12.85 -9.09
C SER A 159 6.14 -13.48 -8.70
N ASP A 160 5.59 -14.35 -9.54
CA ASP A 160 4.38 -15.12 -9.22
C ASP A 160 4.64 -16.34 -8.32
N THR A 161 5.91 -16.70 -8.11
CA THR A 161 6.29 -17.96 -7.46
C THR A 161 7.14 -17.79 -6.20
N ASN A 162 7.78 -16.62 -6.02
CA ASN A 162 8.65 -16.35 -4.89
C ASN A 162 8.26 -15.03 -4.22
N ALA A 163 7.59 -15.11 -3.07
CA ALA A 163 7.14 -13.94 -2.31
C ALA A 163 8.30 -13.06 -1.79
N TYR A 164 9.51 -13.61 -1.62
CA TYR A 164 10.70 -12.85 -1.24
C TYR A 164 11.25 -11.98 -2.37
N GLU A 165 10.86 -12.26 -3.61
CA GLU A 165 11.28 -11.53 -4.82
C GLU A 165 10.11 -10.77 -5.47
N ASN A 166 8.97 -10.67 -4.77
CA ASN A 166 7.79 -9.97 -5.27
C ASN A 166 7.52 -8.70 -4.47
N ALA A 167 7.61 -7.54 -5.11
CA ALA A 167 7.02 -6.31 -4.63
C ALA A 167 5.66 -6.14 -5.31
N LEU A 168 4.58 -6.62 -4.66
CA LEU A 168 3.23 -6.56 -5.23
C LEU A 168 2.83 -5.12 -5.58
N HIS A 169 3.08 -4.20 -4.65
CA HIS A 169 2.93 -2.76 -4.81
C HIS A 169 4.16 -2.03 -4.25
N LEU A 170 4.27 -0.74 -4.54
CA LEU A 170 5.35 0.11 -4.03
C LEU A 170 5.40 0.09 -2.49
N ASP A 171 4.26 0.02 -1.83
CA ASP A 171 4.17 -0.01 -0.37
C ASP A 171 4.63 -1.32 0.29
N CYS A 172 4.96 -2.34 -0.51
CA CYS A 172 5.61 -3.54 -0.01
C CYS A 172 7.11 -3.32 0.26
N CYS A 173 7.77 -2.42 -0.50
CA CYS A 173 9.21 -2.22 -0.44
C CYS A 173 9.63 -0.79 -0.08
N PHE A 174 8.72 0.18 -0.13
CA PHE A 174 9.02 1.58 0.14
C PHE A 174 7.87 2.27 0.86
N GLN A 175 8.21 3.14 1.83
CA GLN A 175 7.22 3.96 2.55
C GLN A 175 7.84 5.27 3.03
N PRO A 176 7.38 6.43 2.53
CA PRO A 176 7.64 7.73 3.15
C PRO A 176 7.09 7.79 4.58
N ILE A 177 7.88 8.27 5.52
CA ILE A 177 7.50 8.45 6.92
C ILE A 177 7.94 9.83 7.44
N GLY A 178 7.13 10.40 8.33
CA GLY A 178 7.43 11.73 8.86
C GLY A 178 7.38 12.80 7.77
N LYS A 179 8.39 13.69 7.77
CA LYS A 179 8.54 14.75 6.75
C LYS A 179 9.60 14.41 5.71
N ASP A 180 10.73 13.86 6.16
CA ASP A 180 11.96 13.75 5.36
C ASP A 180 12.61 12.38 5.48
N SER A 181 11.87 11.35 5.93
CA SER A 181 12.40 10.00 6.14
C SER A 181 11.63 8.97 5.33
N ALA A 182 12.23 7.80 5.14
CA ALA A 182 11.60 6.68 4.48
C ALA A 182 12.05 5.32 5.04
N ILE A 183 11.23 4.30 4.80
CA ILE A 183 11.60 2.89 4.92
C ILE A 183 11.83 2.38 3.51
N LEU A 184 12.89 1.65 3.25
CA LEU A 184 13.28 1.20 1.91
C LEU A 184 13.87 -0.21 1.92
N TYR A 185 13.36 -1.08 1.05
CA TYR A 185 14.00 -2.31 0.60
C TYR A 185 14.45 -2.14 -0.85
N GLU A 186 15.76 -2.13 -1.08
CA GLU A 186 16.34 -1.86 -2.40
C GLU A 186 15.99 -2.93 -3.44
N GLY A 187 15.91 -4.22 -3.01
CA GLY A 187 15.61 -5.34 -3.90
C GLY A 187 14.16 -5.40 -4.42
N GLY A 188 13.30 -4.48 -4.02
CA GLY A 188 11.93 -4.35 -4.55
C GLY A 188 11.86 -3.64 -5.90
N PHE A 189 12.96 -3.05 -6.37
CA PHE A 189 13.05 -2.27 -7.60
C PHE A 189 13.84 -3.03 -8.66
N LYS A 190 13.42 -2.95 -9.92
CA LYS A 190 14.16 -3.52 -11.05
C LYS A 190 15.41 -2.72 -11.39
N ASN A 191 15.35 -1.39 -11.25
CA ASN A 191 16.39 -0.48 -11.69
C ASN A 191 17.15 0.11 -10.50
N GLN A 192 18.47 -0.03 -10.46
CA GLN A 192 19.30 0.58 -9.42
C GLN A 192 19.19 2.11 -9.40
N SER A 193 18.98 2.73 -10.57
CA SER A 193 18.77 4.20 -10.69
C SER A 193 17.58 4.71 -9.87
N ASP A 194 16.53 3.88 -9.69
CA ASP A 194 15.35 4.22 -8.91
C ASP A 194 15.68 4.24 -7.42
N VAL A 195 16.46 3.27 -6.98
CA VAL A 195 17.00 3.22 -5.61
C VAL A 195 17.93 4.41 -5.35
N ASP A 196 18.86 4.68 -6.28
CA ASP A 196 19.80 5.79 -6.16
C ASP A 196 19.07 7.14 -6.07
N PHE A 197 18.02 7.34 -6.88
CA PHE A 197 17.15 8.52 -6.78
C PHE A 197 16.52 8.65 -5.38
N LEU A 198 15.95 7.57 -4.81
CA LEU A 198 15.33 7.62 -3.49
C LEU A 198 16.35 7.88 -2.38
N VAL A 199 17.56 7.29 -2.50
CA VAL A 199 18.67 7.51 -1.55
C VAL A 199 19.15 8.97 -1.60
N ASP A 200 19.27 9.54 -2.79
CA ASP A 200 19.65 10.94 -2.97
C ASP A 200 18.56 11.90 -2.50
N PHE A 201 17.30 11.56 -2.72
CA PHE A 201 16.15 12.37 -2.34
C PHE A 201 15.98 12.47 -0.82
N TYR A 202 15.98 11.34 -0.12
CA TYR A 202 15.78 11.29 1.34
C TYR A 202 17.07 11.52 2.13
N LYS A 203 18.24 11.31 1.53
CA LYS A 203 19.55 11.13 2.14
C LYS A 203 19.62 9.84 2.94
N LYS A 204 20.74 9.13 2.80
CA LYS A 204 20.94 7.78 3.36
C LYS A 204 20.68 7.70 4.87
N GLU A 205 21.05 8.74 5.62
CA GLU A 205 20.87 8.84 7.08
C GLU A 205 19.39 8.91 7.50
N ASN A 206 18.51 9.35 6.60
CA ASN A 206 17.07 9.46 6.85
C ASN A 206 16.29 8.22 6.40
N ILE A 207 16.97 7.25 5.78
CA ILE A 207 16.33 6.01 5.34
C ILE A 207 16.53 4.91 6.40
N ILE A 208 15.48 4.18 6.69
CA ILE A 208 15.54 2.90 7.39
C ILE A 208 15.54 1.81 6.34
N PHE A 209 16.73 1.28 6.04
CA PHE A 209 16.85 0.13 5.16
C PHE A 209 16.33 -1.12 5.87
N ILE A 210 15.49 -1.87 5.17
CA ILE A 210 14.97 -3.16 5.64
C ILE A 210 15.55 -4.30 4.80
N THR A 211 15.62 -5.48 5.40
CA THR A 211 16.10 -6.68 4.74
C THR A 211 15.02 -7.33 3.87
N GLN A 212 15.40 -8.32 3.06
CA GLN A 212 14.46 -9.13 2.28
C GLN A 212 13.46 -9.86 3.18
N GLU A 213 13.91 -10.40 4.30
CA GLU A 213 13.04 -11.03 5.30
C GLU A 213 12.04 -10.04 5.89
N GLU A 214 12.48 -8.83 6.23
CA GLU A 214 11.60 -7.79 6.73
C GLU A 214 10.61 -7.29 5.65
N MET A 215 11.02 -7.24 4.39
CA MET A 215 10.11 -6.95 3.28
C MET A 215 9.05 -8.05 3.15
N TYR A 216 9.45 -9.32 3.16
CA TYR A 216 8.52 -10.45 3.16
C TYR A 216 7.53 -10.36 4.32
N GLN A 217 7.96 -9.91 5.52
CA GLN A 217 7.09 -9.68 6.67
C GLN A 217 6.23 -8.42 6.54
N MET A 218 6.33 -7.65 5.47
CA MET A 218 5.60 -6.40 5.20
C MET A 218 6.05 -5.21 6.07
N CYS A 219 7.31 -5.17 6.52
CA CYS A 219 7.81 -4.10 7.39
C CYS A 219 7.72 -2.69 6.77
N ALA A 220 7.75 -2.53 5.45
CA ALA A 220 7.54 -1.23 4.81
C ALA A 220 6.09 -0.75 4.93
N ASN A 221 5.12 -1.65 5.06
CA ASN A 221 3.69 -1.36 4.99
C ASN A 221 3.10 -0.83 6.30
N VAL A 222 3.85 0.01 7.02
CA VAL A 222 3.39 0.74 8.21
C VAL A 222 2.38 1.83 7.83
N PHE A 223 1.59 2.31 8.80
CA PHE A 223 0.66 3.40 8.56
C PHE A 223 1.05 4.67 9.32
N SER A 224 1.44 5.72 8.60
CA SER A 224 1.66 7.04 9.18
C SER A 224 0.33 7.69 9.50
N LEU A 225 -0.02 7.75 10.78
CA LEU A 225 -1.22 8.43 11.27
C LEU A 225 -1.05 9.96 11.22
N SER A 226 0.15 10.42 11.51
CA SER A 226 0.58 11.83 11.42
C SER A 226 2.08 11.88 11.13
N PRO A 227 2.68 13.06 10.89
CA PRO A 227 4.13 13.17 10.72
C PRO A 227 4.98 12.69 11.92
N LYS A 228 4.36 12.43 13.06
CA LYS A 228 5.06 11.99 14.28
C LYS A 228 4.58 10.65 14.84
N VAL A 229 3.45 10.13 14.34
CA VAL A 229 2.83 8.90 14.85
C VAL A 229 2.73 7.87 13.76
N ILE A 230 3.32 6.71 13.99
CA ILE A 230 3.33 5.58 13.07
C ILE A 230 2.66 4.40 13.77
N ILE A 231 1.71 3.75 13.09
CA ILE A 231 1.16 2.46 13.50
C ILE A 231 1.98 1.38 12.82
N SER A 232 2.47 0.42 13.60
CA SER A 232 3.36 -0.65 13.16
C SER A 232 2.95 -1.98 13.78
N GLU A 233 3.34 -3.08 13.15
CA GLU A 233 3.14 -4.42 13.70
C GLU A 233 4.07 -4.63 14.90
N GLN A 234 3.54 -5.24 15.98
CA GLN A 234 4.24 -5.38 17.25
C GLN A 234 5.50 -6.26 17.17
N GLY A 235 5.54 -7.22 16.26
CA GLY A 235 6.69 -8.13 16.05
C GLY A 235 7.86 -7.46 15.30
N PHE A 236 7.70 -6.26 14.73
CA PHE A 236 8.76 -5.56 14.01
C PHE A 236 9.73 -4.89 14.98
N THR A 237 10.34 -5.67 15.88
CA THR A 237 11.12 -5.17 17.01
C THR A 237 12.25 -4.24 16.60
N ARG A 238 13.02 -4.57 15.55
CA ARG A 238 14.11 -3.73 15.04
C ARG A 238 13.57 -2.44 14.43
N LEU A 239 12.59 -2.53 13.53
CA LEU A 239 11.98 -1.36 12.90
C LEU A 239 11.36 -0.42 13.93
N ASN A 240 10.59 -0.95 14.88
CA ASN A 240 9.93 -0.17 15.93
C ASN A 240 10.95 0.56 16.83
N ALA A 241 12.08 -0.08 17.14
CA ALA A 241 13.17 0.55 17.88
C ALA A 241 13.82 1.69 17.07
N GLU A 242 14.10 1.49 15.78
CA GLU A 242 14.67 2.53 14.91
C GLU A 242 13.69 3.71 14.71
N LEU A 243 12.40 3.46 14.57
CA LEU A 243 11.38 4.52 14.49
C LEU A 243 11.37 5.38 15.77
N ARG A 244 11.38 4.74 16.94
CA ARG A 244 11.43 5.46 18.24
C ARG A 244 12.72 6.26 18.42
N LYS A 245 13.87 5.69 18.02
CA LYS A 245 15.16 6.37 18.05
C LYS A 245 15.18 7.64 17.19
N ARG A 246 14.40 7.66 16.09
CA ARG A 246 14.22 8.81 15.20
C ARG A 246 13.12 9.78 15.69
N GLY A 247 12.56 9.53 16.88
CA GLY A 247 11.61 10.43 17.55
C GLY A 247 10.15 10.20 17.16
N PHE A 248 9.80 9.11 16.48
CA PHE A 248 8.42 8.75 16.22
C PHE A 248 7.74 8.13 17.46
N THR A 249 6.49 8.45 17.66
CA THR A 249 5.59 7.67 18.50
C THR A 249 5.14 6.46 17.70
N VAL A 250 5.42 5.25 18.21
CA VAL A 250 5.07 3.99 17.53
C VAL A 250 3.93 3.33 18.28
N GLU A 251 2.77 3.25 17.64
CA GLU A 251 1.61 2.51 18.09
C GLU A 251 1.70 1.08 17.56
N GLU A 252 2.06 0.15 18.44
CA GLU A 252 2.22 -1.25 18.09
C GLU A 252 0.87 -1.97 18.17
N VAL A 253 0.54 -2.73 17.13
CA VAL A 253 -0.67 -3.56 17.05
C VAL A 253 -0.32 -4.95 16.54
N PRO A 254 -1.04 -6.01 16.97
CA PRO A 254 -0.93 -7.31 16.32
C PRO A 254 -1.54 -7.25 14.92
N TYR A 255 -0.79 -7.65 13.92
CA TYR A 255 -1.22 -7.64 12.51
C TYR A 255 -0.51 -8.72 11.67
N ALA A 256 0.11 -9.70 12.34
CA ALA A 256 0.90 -10.76 11.70
C ALA A 256 0.05 -11.75 10.90
N GLU A 257 -1.20 -11.97 11.30
CA GLU A 257 -2.13 -12.85 10.57
C GLU A 257 -2.54 -12.20 9.24
N ILE A 258 -2.91 -10.92 9.24
CA ILE A 258 -3.22 -10.17 8.02
C ILE A 258 -1.99 -10.07 7.11
N ALA A 259 -0.78 -9.98 7.65
CA ALA A 259 0.46 -9.94 6.86
C ALA A 259 0.67 -11.18 5.95
N LYS A 260 0.07 -12.32 6.30
CA LYS A 260 0.09 -13.54 5.48
C LYS A 260 -0.64 -13.39 4.14
N MET A 261 -1.49 -12.35 4.02
CA MET A 261 -2.27 -12.03 2.83
C MET A 261 -1.56 -11.02 1.89
N GLU A 262 -0.24 -10.86 2.03
CA GLU A 262 0.60 -9.91 1.27
C GLU A 262 0.16 -8.44 1.37
N GLY A 263 -0.31 -8.04 2.55
CA GLY A 263 -0.67 -6.66 2.89
C GLY A 263 -0.62 -6.45 4.39
N LEU A 264 -0.55 -5.19 4.85
CA LEU A 264 -0.49 -4.87 6.26
C LEU A 264 -1.36 -3.62 6.56
N LEU A 265 -0.84 -2.74 7.40
CA LEU A 265 -1.55 -1.59 7.96
C LEU A 265 -1.88 -0.51 6.91
N ARG A 266 -0.94 -0.21 6.01
CA ARG A 266 -1.19 0.73 4.93
C ARG A 266 -2.20 0.17 3.94
N CYS A 267 -2.04 -1.08 3.51
CA CYS A 267 -2.96 -1.76 2.60
C CYS A 267 -4.39 -1.81 3.14
N SER A 268 -4.56 -2.00 4.46
CA SER A 268 -5.88 -2.07 5.10
C SER A 268 -6.55 -0.70 5.29
N THR A 269 -5.93 0.40 4.82
CA THR A 269 -6.41 1.76 5.07
C THR A 269 -6.40 2.61 3.81
N LEU A 270 -7.46 3.42 3.64
CA LEU A 270 -7.60 4.41 2.59
C LEU A 270 -7.87 5.77 3.24
N PRO A 271 -6.85 6.64 3.41
CA PRO A 271 -7.07 7.99 3.93
C PRO A 271 -7.88 8.84 2.96
N LEU A 272 -9.06 9.28 3.41
CA LEU A 272 -9.92 10.16 2.63
C LEU A 272 -9.56 11.64 2.84
N ARG A 273 -9.09 11.99 4.04
CA ARG A 273 -8.70 13.35 4.39
C ARG A 273 -7.60 13.33 5.44
N ARG A 274 -6.57 14.12 5.22
CA ARG A 274 -5.51 14.43 6.20
C ARG A 274 -5.55 15.93 6.52
N LYS A 275 -5.22 16.28 7.77
CA LYS A 275 -5.07 17.68 8.21
C LYS A 275 -3.62 18.06 8.26
#